data_43ef3cc9e52c96f60ff7c19475ea68dc
#
_entry.id   43ef3cc9e52c96f60ff7c19475ea68dc
#
_cell.length_a   1.000
_cell.length_b   1.000
_cell.length_c   1.000
_cell.angle_alpha   90.00
_cell.angle_beta   90.00
_cell.angle_gamma   90.00
#
_symmetry.space_group_name_H-M   'P 1'
#
loop_
_entity.id
_entity.type
_entity.pdbx_description
1 polymer ?
#
loop_
_entity_poly.entity_id
_entity_poly.type
_entity_poly.pdbx_seq_one_letter_code
_entity_poly.pdbx_strand_id
1 'polypeptide(L)'
;MKRDKKKARKKNDFFFVCKHIRFSWGLIVLALVIGSAQSVITSMVPDATANLFDGDFSTSKLLGVAQTLTVSLILGLVSYIFRVFAEAKSVLAARTSVWERMIHAKMEYYDENDPASRLSMITMDAQTFGAGLVQLFVYIPTMVILLISCVFQLLAYSSKLLMILWILVPMHLLYIFVVGRWQQKLGKDLAWQIGDLTGYLAERIRNLPMIKSFAAEEKEDKNGVEAAGKLFQVYKRYNVYLQVVIHSYQTLIVMVSTVISVLWGAYLLKTGQTDIASFLAFTMYVASINSTFLVISIMWGFVKDFQGRANRLARLLEAPTEMSGKKNSGMEDIPAGDIHAERVGFHYKGNDNPVLKDVSFVIPKGRVTAIVGPSGSGKTTLIKLLERLYSPTEGRLTIGNMDVEELNIDSWRKKLSYVVQDAGIFSGTLRQALCYSVEREISEEELIQAVKKVDLYDYIKELPEGFDTPLANWGSSLSGGQRQRIAIARAILRSSDILIFDEPTSALDPETANAISRIIFEGFQGKTVIIISHELHYIVKADHIVVVNEGRMAGSGRHDELMKECKVYHDLVQEQSYKEVFSV
;
A
#
# COMPACT_ATOMS: atom_id res chain seq x y z
N MET A 1 -25.36 5.54 17.39
CA MET A 1 -24.66 6.71 16.79
C MET A 1 -23.50 6.39 15.84
N LYS A 2 -22.83 5.22 15.86
CA LYS A 2 -21.73 4.87 14.89
C LYS A 2 -22.21 4.43 13.49
N ARG A 3 -23.45 4.02 13.30
CA ARG A 3 -23.99 3.58 11.98
C ARG A 3 -24.37 4.71 11.02
N ASP A 4 -24.74 5.88 11.54
CA ASP A 4 -25.21 7.00 10.69
C ASP A 4 -24.07 7.83 10.08
N LYS A 5 -22.91 7.92 10.74
CA LYS A 5 -21.71 8.56 10.16
C LYS A 5 -21.12 7.78 8.97
N LYS A 6 -21.35 6.45 8.86
CA LYS A 6 -20.90 5.62 7.72
C LYS A 6 -21.72 5.85 6.44
N LYS A 7 -22.97 6.33 6.53
CA LYS A 7 -23.83 6.56 5.34
C LYS A 7 -23.62 7.90 4.65
N ALA A 8 -23.24 8.96 5.37
CA ALA A 8 -23.02 10.29 4.80
C ALA A 8 -21.70 10.42 3.98
N ARG A 9 -20.70 9.55 4.23
CA ARG A 9 -19.36 9.59 3.61
C ARG A 9 -19.27 9.08 2.17
N LYS A 10 -20.27 8.37 1.65
CA LYS A 10 -20.20 7.65 0.36
C LYS A 10 -20.16 8.49 -0.92
N LYS A 11 -20.38 9.80 -0.86
CA LYS A 11 -20.54 10.63 -2.07
C LYS A 11 -19.28 11.39 -2.50
N ASN A 12 -18.27 11.56 -1.63
CA ASN A 12 -17.12 12.43 -1.90
C ASN A 12 -15.75 11.72 -2.05
N ASP A 13 -15.65 10.41 -1.73
CA ASP A 13 -14.34 9.72 -1.66
C ASP A 13 -13.61 9.67 -3.02
N PHE A 14 -14.35 9.50 -4.10
CA PHE A 14 -13.80 9.52 -5.45
C PHE A 14 -13.18 10.87 -5.83
N PHE A 15 -13.94 11.95 -5.67
CA PHE A 15 -13.45 13.30 -5.99
C PHE A 15 -12.31 13.72 -5.06
N PHE A 16 -12.35 13.27 -3.80
CA PHE A 16 -11.29 13.48 -2.85
C PHE A 16 -9.98 12.84 -3.34
N VAL A 17 -9.99 11.58 -3.77
CA VAL A 17 -8.81 10.89 -4.31
C VAL A 17 -8.31 11.58 -5.58
N CYS A 18 -9.21 11.93 -6.52
CA CYS A 18 -8.84 12.65 -7.74
C CYS A 18 -8.17 14.01 -7.48
N LYS A 19 -8.54 14.69 -6.39
CA LYS A 19 -7.95 15.99 -6.01
C LYS A 19 -6.56 15.83 -5.38
N HIS A 20 -6.32 14.75 -4.65
CA HIS A 20 -5.06 14.54 -3.92
C HIS A 20 -3.98 13.86 -4.75
N ILE A 21 -4.37 13.11 -5.78
CA ILE A 21 -3.42 12.47 -6.70
C ILE A 21 -3.19 13.39 -7.92
N ARG A 22 -1.94 13.66 -8.25
CA ARG A 22 -1.56 14.49 -9.40
C ARG A 22 -1.60 13.69 -10.71
N PHE A 23 -2.79 13.52 -11.27
CA PHE A 23 -2.96 12.86 -12.57
C PHE A 23 -2.50 13.76 -13.72
N SER A 24 -2.05 13.12 -14.81
CA SER A 24 -1.70 13.80 -16.08
C SER A 24 -2.97 14.12 -16.88
N TRP A 25 -3.81 15.05 -16.39
CA TRP A 25 -5.10 15.42 -17.01
C TRP A 25 -4.97 15.80 -18.48
N GLY A 26 -3.88 16.50 -18.87
CA GLY A 26 -3.61 16.84 -20.26
C GLY A 26 -3.56 15.62 -21.20
N LEU A 27 -2.92 14.53 -20.74
CA LEU A 27 -2.84 13.29 -21.50
C LEU A 27 -4.20 12.57 -21.58
N ILE A 28 -4.99 12.62 -20.51
CA ILE A 28 -6.35 12.05 -20.46
C ILE A 28 -7.27 12.80 -21.43
N VAL A 29 -7.22 14.13 -21.44
CA VAL A 29 -7.99 14.97 -22.37
C VAL A 29 -7.56 14.73 -23.80
N LEU A 30 -6.26 14.63 -24.07
CA LEU A 30 -5.75 14.32 -25.42
C LEU A 30 -6.23 12.94 -25.89
N ALA A 31 -6.16 11.92 -25.04
CA ALA A 31 -6.68 10.58 -25.35
C ALA A 31 -8.20 10.60 -25.61
N LEU A 32 -8.96 11.40 -24.85
CA LEU A 32 -10.40 11.60 -25.07
C LEU A 32 -10.66 12.25 -26.43
N VAL A 33 -9.95 13.32 -26.79
CA VAL A 33 -10.14 14.02 -28.07
C VAL A 33 -9.84 13.11 -29.25
N ILE A 34 -8.69 12.40 -29.23
CA ILE A 34 -8.32 11.49 -30.31
C ILE A 34 -9.32 10.32 -30.38
N GLY A 35 -9.72 9.75 -29.24
CA GLY A 35 -10.70 8.67 -29.16
C GLY A 35 -12.09 9.11 -29.65
N SER A 36 -12.48 10.36 -29.39
CA SER A 36 -13.72 10.93 -29.89
C SER A 36 -13.70 11.10 -31.41
N ALA A 37 -12.59 11.61 -31.95
CA ALA A 37 -12.41 11.72 -33.42
C ALA A 37 -12.45 10.33 -34.08
N GLN A 38 -11.78 9.36 -33.51
CA GLN A 38 -11.82 7.96 -33.97
C GLN A 38 -13.26 7.40 -33.95
N SER A 39 -14.02 7.65 -32.88
CA SER A 39 -15.42 7.19 -32.74
C SER A 39 -16.31 7.75 -33.83
N VAL A 40 -16.18 9.04 -34.15
CA VAL A 40 -16.94 9.69 -35.24
C VAL A 40 -16.59 9.07 -36.59
N ILE A 41 -15.33 8.91 -36.91
CA ILE A 41 -14.90 8.31 -38.19
C ILE A 41 -15.34 6.84 -38.28
N THR A 42 -15.22 6.07 -37.20
CA THR A 42 -15.71 4.69 -37.18
C THR A 42 -17.22 4.60 -37.42
N SER A 43 -18.00 5.59 -36.98
CA SER A 43 -19.45 5.64 -37.25
C SER A 43 -19.80 5.91 -38.73
N MET A 44 -18.84 6.39 -39.53
CA MET A 44 -19.03 6.62 -40.96
C MET A 44 -18.77 5.38 -41.83
N VAL A 45 -18.18 4.32 -41.26
CA VAL A 45 -17.85 3.09 -41.99
C VAL A 45 -19.09 2.40 -42.59
N PRO A 46 -20.22 2.23 -41.86
CA PRO A 46 -21.42 1.64 -42.44
C PRO A 46 -21.96 2.43 -43.65
N ASP A 47 -21.93 3.76 -43.58
CA ASP A 47 -22.36 4.63 -44.65
C ASP A 47 -21.47 4.51 -45.89
N ALA A 48 -20.15 4.62 -45.69
CA ALA A 48 -19.18 4.44 -46.77
C ALA A 48 -19.33 3.06 -47.45
N THR A 49 -19.60 2.01 -46.66
CA THR A 49 -19.78 0.64 -47.20
C THR A 49 -21.10 0.50 -47.93
N ALA A 50 -22.20 1.08 -47.44
CA ALA A 50 -23.50 1.03 -48.09
C ALA A 50 -23.51 1.73 -49.43
N ASN A 51 -22.79 2.83 -49.58
CA ASN A 51 -22.67 3.58 -50.84
C ASN A 51 -22.05 2.78 -52.00
N LEU A 52 -21.39 1.63 -51.72
CA LEU A 52 -20.97 0.70 -52.78
C LEU A 52 -22.14 -0.05 -53.44
N PHE A 53 -23.26 -0.17 -52.75
CA PHE A 53 -24.43 -0.95 -53.23
C PHE A 53 -25.50 -0.10 -53.89
N ASP A 54 -25.23 1.20 -54.17
CA ASP A 54 -26.12 2.09 -54.89
C ASP A 54 -26.13 1.86 -56.42
N GLY A 55 -25.68 0.70 -56.88
CA GLY A 55 -25.70 0.31 -58.28
C GLY A 55 -24.53 0.82 -59.14
N ASP A 56 -23.61 1.63 -58.58
CA ASP A 56 -22.45 2.18 -59.25
C ASP A 56 -21.16 1.79 -58.50
N PHE A 57 -20.47 0.75 -58.95
CA PHE A 57 -19.20 0.29 -58.44
C PHE A 57 -18.02 1.09 -59.04
N SER A 58 -18.05 2.41 -58.90
CA SER A 58 -16.94 3.25 -59.40
C SER A 58 -15.69 3.09 -58.53
N THR A 59 -14.51 3.22 -59.18
CA THR A 59 -13.22 3.20 -58.47
C THR A 59 -13.09 4.29 -57.42
N SER A 60 -13.80 5.43 -57.60
CA SER A 60 -13.84 6.52 -56.62
C SER A 60 -14.57 6.13 -55.31
N LYS A 61 -15.66 5.38 -55.38
CA LYS A 61 -16.40 4.87 -54.20
C LYS A 61 -15.58 3.82 -53.48
N LEU A 62 -14.92 2.90 -54.18
CA LEU A 62 -14.01 1.92 -53.58
C LEU A 62 -12.85 2.60 -52.85
N LEU A 63 -12.23 3.62 -53.48
CA LEU A 63 -11.20 4.42 -52.83
C LEU A 63 -11.71 5.15 -51.59
N GLY A 64 -12.92 5.69 -51.62
CA GLY A 64 -13.57 6.35 -50.47
C GLY A 64 -13.74 5.40 -49.27
N VAL A 65 -14.20 4.17 -49.50
CA VAL A 65 -14.32 3.14 -48.46
C VAL A 65 -12.94 2.77 -47.92
N ALA A 66 -11.99 2.52 -48.81
CA ALA A 66 -10.62 2.19 -48.41
C ALA A 66 -9.96 3.30 -47.56
N GLN A 67 -10.16 4.56 -47.92
CA GLN A 67 -9.71 5.72 -47.17
C GLN A 67 -10.37 5.80 -45.80
N THR A 68 -11.70 5.66 -45.70
CA THR A 68 -12.43 5.69 -44.43
C THR A 68 -11.95 4.59 -43.47
N LEU A 69 -11.80 3.37 -43.98
CA LEU A 69 -11.29 2.24 -43.21
C LEU A 69 -9.83 2.46 -42.75
N THR A 70 -8.97 2.95 -43.67
CA THR A 70 -7.55 3.21 -43.34
C THR A 70 -7.42 4.31 -42.30
N VAL A 71 -8.15 5.42 -42.42
CA VAL A 71 -8.14 6.50 -41.45
C VAL A 71 -8.71 6.05 -40.12
N SER A 72 -9.80 5.27 -40.12
CA SER A 72 -10.35 4.67 -38.88
C SER A 72 -9.37 3.77 -38.18
N LEU A 73 -8.62 2.93 -38.93
CA LEU A 73 -7.60 2.04 -38.40
C LEU A 73 -6.43 2.83 -37.78
N ILE A 74 -5.88 3.79 -38.52
CA ILE A 74 -4.76 4.62 -38.05
C ILE A 74 -5.15 5.39 -36.80
N LEU A 75 -6.30 6.07 -36.80
CA LEU A 75 -6.79 6.78 -35.61
C LEU A 75 -7.09 5.85 -34.47
N GLY A 76 -7.57 4.63 -34.74
CA GLY A 76 -7.77 3.59 -33.75
C GLY A 76 -6.47 3.19 -33.06
N LEU A 77 -5.39 2.97 -33.83
CA LEU A 77 -4.07 2.67 -33.30
C LEU A 77 -3.52 3.83 -32.47
N VAL A 78 -3.60 5.05 -33.00
CA VAL A 78 -3.15 6.26 -32.27
C VAL A 78 -3.94 6.44 -30.98
N SER A 79 -5.26 6.35 -31.03
CA SER A 79 -6.14 6.44 -29.87
C SER A 79 -5.79 5.39 -28.82
N TYR A 80 -5.56 4.14 -29.26
CA TYR A 80 -5.15 3.05 -28.36
C TYR A 80 -3.83 3.37 -27.66
N ILE A 81 -2.82 3.82 -28.40
CA ILE A 81 -1.50 4.18 -27.83
C ILE A 81 -1.65 5.28 -26.79
N PHE A 82 -2.32 6.38 -27.11
CA PHE A 82 -2.52 7.48 -26.13
C PHE A 82 -3.31 7.03 -24.90
N ARG A 83 -4.29 6.16 -25.06
CA ARG A 83 -5.04 5.58 -23.94
C ARG A 83 -4.16 4.73 -23.04
N VAL A 84 -3.31 3.86 -23.61
CA VAL A 84 -2.36 3.05 -22.84
C VAL A 84 -1.36 3.93 -22.07
N PHE A 85 -0.83 4.99 -22.71
CA PHE A 85 0.03 5.94 -22.05
C PHE A 85 -0.70 6.71 -20.92
N ALA A 86 -1.94 7.14 -21.15
CA ALA A 86 -2.74 7.80 -20.12
C ALA A 86 -3.00 6.87 -18.93
N GLU A 87 -3.30 5.59 -19.19
CA GLU A 87 -3.51 4.59 -18.16
C GLU A 87 -2.22 4.33 -17.36
N ALA A 88 -1.10 4.08 -18.04
CA ALA A 88 0.19 3.84 -17.38
C ALA A 88 0.62 5.03 -16.49
N LYS A 89 0.50 6.26 -16.99
CA LYS A 89 0.78 7.48 -16.22
C LYS A 89 -0.16 7.68 -15.03
N SER A 90 -1.45 7.34 -15.20
CA SER A 90 -2.44 7.44 -14.12
C SER A 90 -2.18 6.39 -13.03
N VAL A 91 -1.82 5.16 -13.42
CA VAL A 91 -1.43 4.11 -12.48
C VAL A 91 -0.15 4.49 -11.72
N LEU A 92 0.87 5.02 -12.42
CA LEU A 92 2.08 5.50 -11.80
C LEU A 92 1.78 6.61 -10.77
N ALA A 93 0.99 7.62 -11.15
CA ALA A 93 0.62 8.72 -10.26
C ALA A 93 -0.14 8.22 -9.01
N ALA A 94 -1.03 7.25 -9.17
CA ALA A 94 -1.73 6.64 -8.04
C ALA A 94 -0.77 5.87 -7.11
N ARG A 95 0.12 5.05 -7.66
CA ARG A 95 1.10 4.28 -6.88
C ARG A 95 2.07 5.17 -6.12
N THR A 96 2.62 6.19 -6.76
CA THR A 96 3.57 7.11 -6.11
C THR A 96 2.88 7.90 -4.98
N SER A 97 1.68 8.42 -5.20
CA SER A 97 0.94 9.13 -4.16
C SER A 97 0.54 8.24 -2.98
N VAL A 98 0.17 6.99 -3.24
CA VAL A 98 -0.13 6.00 -2.19
C VAL A 98 1.13 5.66 -1.41
N TRP A 99 2.26 5.44 -2.10
CA TRP A 99 3.55 5.17 -1.49
C TRP A 99 4.03 6.31 -0.60
N GLU A 100 4.06 7.55 -1.12
CA GLU A 100 4.43 8.74 -0.35
C GLU A 100 3.56 8.89 0.90
N ARG A 101 2.23 8.69 0.75
CA ARG A 101 1.33 8.80 1.88
C ARG A 101 1.56 7.71 2.91
N MET A 102 1.85 6.49 2.46
CA MET A 102 2.16 5.38 3.37
C MET A 102 3.43 5.64 4.17
N ILE A 103 4.53 6.02 3.55
CA ILE A 103 5.79 6.26 4.27
C ILE A 103 5.64 7.36 5.33
N HIS A 104 4.85 8.39 5.05
CA HIS A 104 4.67 9.52 5.96
C HIS A 104 3.45 9.41 6.90
N ALA A 105 2.69 8.32 6.83
CA ALA A 105 1.55 8.12 7.73
C ALA A 105 2.04 7.86 9.16
N LYS A 106 1.30 8.39 10.15
CA LYS A 106 1.60 8.13 11.57
C LYS A 106 1.52 6.66 11.91
N MET A 107 2.33 6.20 12.87
CA MET A 107 2.38 4.80 13.32
C MET A 107 1.02 4.25 13.78
N GLU A 108 0.16 5.10 14.33
CA GLU A 108 -1.22 4.74 14.72
C GLU A 108 -2.05 4.16 13.55
N TYR A 109 -1.78 4.60 12.31
CA TYR A 109 -2.41 4.03 11.12
C TYR A 109 -1.98 2.57 10.87
N TYR A 110 -0.75 2.25 11.27
CA TYR A 110 -0.16 0.93 11.09
C TYR A 110 -0.60 -0.08 12.14
N ASP A 111 -0.98 0.36 13.34
CA ASP A 111 -1.52 -0.50 14.39
C ASP A 111 -2.90 -1.06 14.03
N GLU A 112 -3.71 -0.28 13.30
CA GLU A 112 -5.10 -0.64 12.97
C GLU A 112 -5.23 -1.53 11.72
N ASN A 113 -4.18 -1.68 10.91
CA ASN A 113 -4.27 -2.30 9.59
C ASN A 113 -3.25 -3.44 9.39
N ASP A 114 -3.71 -4.54 8.82
CA ASP A 114 -2.86 -5.69 8.47
C ASP A 114 -1.83 -5.34 7.37
N PRO A 115 -0.55 -5.77 7.49
CA PRO A 115 0.50 -5.55 6.50
C PRO A 115 0.14 -6.01 5.07
N ALA A 116 -0.53 -7.15 4.93
CA ALA A 116 -0.95 -7.67 3.62
C ALA A 116 -1.98 -6.76 2.94
N SER A 117 -2.91 -6.19 3.72
CA SER A 117 -3.88 -5.21 3.23
C SER A 117 -3.21 -3.94 2.69
N ARG A 118 -2.13 -3.49 3.34
CA ARG A 118 -1.37 -2.30 2.92
C ARG A 118 -0.62 -2.53 1.61
N LEU A 119 0.04 -3.67 1.46
CA LEU A 119 0.71 -4.03 0.21
C LEU A 119 -0.29 -4.09 -0.95
N SER A 120 -1.50 -4.62 -0.72
CA SER A 120 -2.56 -4.67 -1.74
C SER A 120 -3.05 -3.28 -2.17
N MET A 121 -2.97 -2.25 -1.31
CA MET A 121 -3.32 -0.88 -1.70
C MET A 121 -2.38 -0.32 -2.77
N ILE A 122 -1.07 -0.58 -2.68
CA ILE A 122 -0.09 -0.12 -3.68
C ILE A 122 -0.19 -0.96 -4.96
N THR A 123 -0.26 -2.29 -4.83
CA THR A 123 -0.17 -3.19 -5.97
C THR A 123 -1.47 -3.26 -6.75
N MET A 124 -2.62 -3.41 -6.06
CA MET A 124 -3.92 -3.69 -6.68
C MET A 124 -4.84 -2.47 -6.69
N ASP A 125 -4.99 -1.76 -5.55
CA ASP A 125 -5.98 -0.68 -5.46
C ASP A 125 -5.56 0.54 -6.26
N ALA A 126 -4.30 0.97 -6.14
CA ALA A 126 -3.75 2.07 -6.92
C ALA A 126 -3.76 1.77 -8.43
N GLN A 127 -3.46 0.52 -8.83
CA GLN A 127 -3.53 0.09 -10.23
C GLN A 127 -4.95 0.18 -10.76
N THR A 128 -5.91 -0.44 -10.07
CA THR A 128 -7.32 -0.46 -10.50
C THR A 128 -7.91 0.96 -10.51
N PHE A 129 -7.50 1.82 -9.56
CA PHE A 129 -7.94 3.20 -9.51
C PHE A 129 -7.39 4.00 -10.70
N GLY A 130 -6.10 3.93 -10.99
CA GLY A 130 -5.46 4.62 -12.11
C GLY A 130 -6.04 4.20 -13.47
N ALA A 131 -6.20 2.89 -13.70
CA ALA A 131 -6.81 2.34 -14.89
C ALA A 131 -8.29 2.73 -15.01
N GLY A 132 -9.05 2.57 -13.93
CA GLY A 132 -10.48 2.90 -13.88
C GLY A 132 -10.79 4.37 -14.15
N LEU A 133 -9.88 5.27 -13.81
CA LEU A 133 -10.00 6.70 -14.11
C LEU A 133 -9.98 6.95 -15.63
N VAL A 134 -9.06 6.31 -16.35
CA VAL A 134 -9.01 6.43 -17.83
C VAL A 134 -10.21 5.75 -18.49
N GLN A 135 -10.66 4.62 -17.95
CA GLN A 135 -11.89 3.98 -18.43
C GLN A 135 -13.10 4.89 -18.26
N LEU A 136 -13.24 5.59 -17.12
CA LEU A 136 -14.35 6.48 -16.83
C LEU A 136 -14.32 7.75 -17.68
N PHE A 137 -13.15 8.38 -17.84
CA PHE A 137 -13.04 9.69 -18.49
C PHE A 137 -12.67 9.65 -19.98
N VAL A 138 -12.17 8.52 -20.48
CA VAL A 138 -11.82 8.36 -21.90
C VAL A 138 -12.70 7.32 -22.55
N TYR A 139 -12.68 6.08 -22.06
CA TYR A 139 -13.28 4.95 -22.77
C TYR A 139 -14.82 5.03 -22.82
N ILE A 140 -15.47 5.26 -21.67
CA ILE A 140 -16.94 5.39 -21.62
C ILE A 140 -17.42 6.58 -22.46
N PRO A 141 -16.87 7.80 -22.34
CA PRO A 141 -17.27 8.93 -23.18
C PRO A 141 -17.07 8.68 -24.68
N THR A 142 -15.96 8.05 -25.10
CA THR A 142 -15.75 7.72 -26.51
C THR A 142 -16.78 6.72 -27.04
N MET A 143 -17.19 5.73 -26.24
CA MET A 143 -18.25 4.79 -26.60
C MET A 143 -19.61 5.47 -26.68
N VAL A 144 -19.90 6.40 -25.78
CA VAL A 144 -21.15 7.22 -25.85
C VAL A 144 -21.16 8.09 -27.10
N ILE A 145 -20.01 8.70 -27.46
CA ILE A 145 -19.89 9.50 -28.70
C ILE A 145 -20.11 8.61 -29.92
N LEU A 146 -19.54 7.39 -29.95
CA LEU A 146 -19.79 6.43 -31.03
C LEU A 146 -21.28 6.10 -31.16
N LEU A 147 -21.94 5.82 -30.02
CA LEU A 147 -23.37 5.52 -30.00
C LEU A 147 -24.22 6.70 -30.56
N ILE A 148 -23.94 7.91 -30.07
CA ILE A 148 -24.64 9.12 -30.52
C ILE A 148 -24.42 9.35 -32.03
N SER A 149 -23.16 9.19 -32.48
CA SER A 149 -22.80 9.35 -33.88
C SER A 149 -23.50 8.33 -34.78
N CYS A 150 -23.58 7.06 -34.36
CA CYS A 150 -24.35 6.03 -35.09
C CYS A 150 -25.84 6.38 -35.17
N VAL A 151 -26.43 6.93 -34.10
CA VAL A 151 -27.84 7.37 -34.10
C VAL A 151 -28.04 8.54 -35.05
N PHE A 152 -27.13 9.53 -35.06
CA PHE A 152 -27.22 10.66 -36.01
C PHE A 152 -27.12 10.21 -37.48
N GLN A 153 -26.21 9.31 -37.80
CA GLN A 153 -26.08 8.77 -39.15
C GLN A 153 -27.36 7.99 -39.55
N LEU A 154 -27.90 7.20 -38.65
CA LEU A 154 -29.12 6.45 -38.90
C LEU A 154 -30.36 7.36 -39.13
N LEU A 155 -30.41 8.52 -38.45
CA LEU A 155 -31.43 9.55 -38.70
C LEU A 155 -31.41 10.11 -40.12
N ALA A 156 -30.20 10.22 -40.71
CA ALA A 156 -30.04 10.74 -42.07
C ALA A 156 -30.65 9.81 -43.13
N TYR A 157 -30.74 8.50 -42.87
CA TYR A 157 -31.35 7.54 -43.79
C TYR A 157 -32.86 7.52 -43.71
N SER A 158 -33.43 7.29 -42.53
CA SER A 158 -34.90 7.30 -42.38
C SER A 158 -35.30 7.32 -40.89
N SER A 159 -36.23 8.22 -40.55
CA SER A 159 -36.83 8.25 -39.22
C SER A 159 -37.58 6.96 -38.85
N LYS A 160 -38.06 6.20 -39.85
CA LYS A 160 -38.76 4.93 -39.64
C LYS A 160 -37.80 3.81 -39.22
N LEU A 161 -36.56 3.83 -39.70
CA LEU A 161 -35.52 2.88 -39.28
C LEU A 161 -35.15 3.07 -37.79
N LEU A 162 -35.24 4.30 -37.28
CA LEU A 162 -34.97 4.60 -35.86
C LEU A 162 -36.00 4.00 -34.90
N MET A 163 -37.23 3.66 -35.35
CA MET A 163 -38.24 3.07 -34.45
C MET A 163 -37.73 1.82 -33.72
N ILE A 164 -36.76 1.09 -34.29
CA ILE A 164 -36.16 -0.07 -33.65
C ILE A 164 -35.43 0.30 -32.37
N LEU A 165 -34.87 1.50 -32.26
CA LEU A 165 -34.14 1.95 -31.06
C LEU A 165 -35.07 2.05 -29.84
N TRP A 166 -36.35 2.28 -30.02
CA TRP A 166 -37.36 2.26 -28.94
C TRP A 166 -37.50 0.88 -28.29
N ILE A 167 -37.08 -0.19 -28.98
CA ILE A 167 -37.06 -1.55 -28.46
C ILE A 167 -35.64 -1.88 -27.93
N LEU A 168 -34.61 -1.59 -28.73
CA LEU A 168 -33.21 -1.98 -28.41
C LEU A 168 -32.68 -1.25 -27.19
N VAL A 169 -32.85 0.06 -27.09
CA VAL A 169 -32.28 0.84 -25.99
C VAL A 169 -32.84 0.45 -24.62
N PRO A 170 -34.18 0.36 -24.42
CA PRO A 170 -34.73 -0.11 -23.15
C PRO A 170 -34.29 -1.54 -22.80
N MET A 171 -34.17 -2.43 -23.80
CA MET A 171 -33.73 -3.80 -23.61
C MET A 171 -32.28 -3.84 -23.09
N HIS A 172 -31.36 -3.04 -23.65
CA HIS A 172 -29.98 -2.97 -23.19
C HIS A 172 -29.88 -2.29 -21.82
N LEU A 173 -30.63 -1.22 -21.56
CA LEU A 173 -30.65 -0.57 -20.25
C LEU A 173 -31.18 -1.49 -19.15
N LEU A 174 -32.25 -2.25 -19.42
CA LEU A 174 -32.75 -3.25 -18.49
C LEU A 174 -31.69 -4.32 -18.17
N TYR A 175 -30.98 -4.80 -19.21
CA TYR A 175 -29.88 -5.73 -19.06
C TYR A 175 -28.78 -5.18 -18.16
N ILE A 176 -28.26 -3.98 -18.44
CA ILE A 176 -27.19 -3.35 -17.63
C ILE A 176 -27.63 -3.23 -16.17
N PHE A 177 -28.89 -2.84 -15.94
CA PHE A 177 -29.40 -2.64 -14.59
C PHE A 177 -29.56 -3.95 -13.81
N VAL A 178 -30.15 -4.98 -14.41
CA VAL A 178 -30.39 -6.27 -13.77
C VAL A 178 -29.09 -7.02 -13.56
N VAL A 179 -28.31 -7.18 -14.62
CA VAL A 179 -27.07 -7.97 -14.60
C VAL A 179 -26.02 -7.30 -13.71
N GLY A 180 -25.87 -5.98 -13.80
CA GLY A 180 -24.88 -5.26 -13.01
C GLY A 180 -25.05 -5.41 -11.49
N ARG A 181 -26.29 -5.50 -11.00
CA ARG A 181 -26.56 -5.73 -9.56
C ARG A 181 -26.12 -7.11 -9.09
N TRP A 182 -26.42 -8.14 -9.86
CA TRP A 182 -26.06 -9.53 -9.53
C TRP A 182 -24.55 -9.74 -9.64
N GLN A 183 -23.93 -9.22 -10.69
CA GLN A 183 -22.48 -9.28 -10.88
C GLN A 183 -21.74 -8.62 -9.71
N GLN A 184 -22.21 -7.47 -9.23
CA GLN A 184 -21.61 -6.78 -8.08
C GLN A 184 -21.68 -7.63 -6.79
N LYS A 185 -22.81 -8.31 -6.55
CA LYS A 185 -22.95 -9.17 -5.37
C LYS A 185 -21.99 -10.36 -5.42
N LEU A 186 -22.02 -11.10 -6.52
CA LEU A 186 -21.19 -12.29 -6.70
C LEU A 186 -19.68 -11.93 -6.74
N GLY A 187 -19.33 -10.79 -7.34
CA GLY A 187 -17.95 -10.32 -7.36
C GLY A 187 -17.42 -9.94 -5.98
N LYS A 188 -18.26 -9.40 -5.10
CA LYS A 188 -17.86 -9.14 -3.69
C LYS A 188 -17.62 -10.43 -2.92
N ASP A 189 -18.49 -11.41 -3.09
CA ASP A 189 -18.35 -12.71 -2.42
C ASP A 189 -17.06 -13.41 -2.89
N LEU A 190 -16.76 -13.35 -4.19
CA LEU A 190 -15.53 -13.90 -4.75
C LEU A 190 -14.28 -13.17 -4.22
N ALA A 191 -14.28 -11.84 -4.22
CA ALA A 191 -13.16 -11.07 -3.71
C ALA A 191 -12.90 -11.31 -2.22
N TRP A 192 -13.96 -11.47 -1.42
CA TRP A 192 -13.85 -11.83 -0.01
C TRP A 192 -13.20 -13.21 0.17
N GLN A 193 -13.66 -14.21 -0.59
CA GLN A 193 -13.16 -15.58 -0.48
C GLN A 193 -11.71 -15.73 -0.98
N ILE A 194 -11.30 -14.94 -2.01
CA ILE A 194 -9.89 -14.85 -2.44
C ILE A 194 -9.03 -14.27 -1.32
N GLY A 195 -9.51 -13.20 -0.65
CA GLY A 195 -8.82 -12.60 0.49
C GLY A 195 -8.64 -13.57 1.64
N ASP A 196 -9.69 -14.32 1.99
CA ASP A 196 -9.69 -15.32 3.07
C ASP A 196 -8.68 -16.45 2.79
N LEU A 197 -8.71 -17.04 1.58
CA LEU A 197 -7.74 -18.05 1.17
C LEU A 197 -6.30 -17.50 1.15
N THR A 198 -6.09 -16.29 0.64
CA THR A 198 -4.76 -15.69 0.61
C THR A 198 -4.21 -15.47 2.02
N GLY A 199 -5.04 -14.97 2.94
CA GLY A 199 -4.66 -14.82 4.36
C GLY A 199 -4.31 -16.16 5.00
N TYR A 200 -5.15 -17.17 4.78
CA TYR A 200 -4.91 -18.53 5.26
C TYR A 200 -3.57 -19.09 4.78
N LEU A 201 -3.30 -19.02 3.47
CA LEU A 201 -2.06 -19.55 2.89
C LEU A 201 -0.83 -18.78 3.35
N ALA A 202 -0.91 -17.45 3.43
CA ALA A 202 0.20 -16.61 3.90
C ALA A 202 0.60 -16.95 5.34
N GLU A 203 -0.37 -17.20 6.22
CA GLU A 203 -0.13 -17.61 7.60
C GLU A 203 0.61 -18.95 7.68
N ARG A 204 0.19 -19.95 6.87
CA ARG A 204 0.82 -21.28 6.85
C ARG A 204 2.21 -21.25 6.26
N ILE A 205 2.41 -20.53 5.17
CA ILE A 205 3.74 -20.38 4.54
C ILE A 205 4.73 -19.72 5.51
N ARG A 206 4.29 -18.68 6.23
CA ARG A 206 5.13 -18.03 7.24
C ARG A 206 5.53 -18.96 8.38
N ASN A 207 4.63 -19.87 8.77
CA ASN A 207 4.84 -20.83 9.85
C ASN A 207 5.20 -22.24 9.34
N LEU A 208 5.71 -22.37 8.11
CA LEU A 208 6.08 -23.64 7.51
C LEU A 208 7.05 -24.49 8.37
N PRO A 209 8.10 -23.90 9.00
CA PRO A 209 8.97 -24.65 9.90
C PRO A 209 8.20 -25.31 11.06
N MET A 210 7.20 -24.64 11.62
CA MET A 210 6.35 -25.19 12.67
C MET A 210 5.53 -26.39 12.16
N ILE A 211 4.93 -26.29 10.96
CA ILE A 211 4.19 -27.39 10.36
C ILE A 211 5.09 -28.61 10.19
N LYS A 212 6.33 -28.41 9.72
CA LYS A 212 7.34 -29.46 9.55
C LYS A 212 7.77 -30.08 10.88
N SER A 213 8.04 -29.23 11.90
CA SER A 213 8.47 -29.69 13.22
C SER A 213 7.43 -30.57 13.92
N PHE A 214 6.14 -30.31 13.68
CA PHE A 214 5.05 -31.12 14.25
C PHE A 214 4.56 -32.24 13.34
N ALA A 215 5.21 -32.48 12.18
CA ALA A 215 4.79 -33.47 11.17
C ALA A 215 3.29 -33.34 10.83
N ALA A 216 2.83 -32.08 10.70
CA ALA A 216 1.42 -31.75 10.53
C ALA A 216 1.01 -31.52 9.05
N GLU A 217 1.88 -31.91 8.10
CA GLU A 217 1.67 -31.67 6.66
C GLU A 217 0.37 -32.28 6.15
N GLU A 218 0.07 -33.52 6.51
CA GLU A 218 -1.15 -34.19 6.05
C GLU A 218 -2.43 -33.49 6.53
N LYS A 219 -2.39 -32.96 7.77
CA LYS A 219 -3.50 -32.17 8.34
C LYS A 219 -3.67 -30.85 7.61
N GLU A 220 -2.56 -30.15 7.39
CA GLU A 220 -2.59 -28.84 6.71
C GLU A 220 -2.89 -28.98 5.22
N ASP A 221 -2.50 -30.08 4.56
CA ASP A 221 -2.91 -30.39 3.19
C ASP A 221 -4.43 -30.55 3.08
N LYS A 222 -5.04 -31.33 3.97
CA LYS A 222 -6.51 -31.48 4.03
C LYS A 222 -7.21 -30.14 4.25
N ASN A 223 -6.72 -29.33 5.19
CA ASN A 223 -7.27 -28.01 5.50
C ASN A 223 -7.13 -27.06 4.30
N GLY A 224 -5.97 -27.09 3.63
CA GLY A 224 -5.70 -26.28 2.44
C GLY A 224 -6.59 -26.64 1.26
N VAL A 225 -6.79 -27.93 1.01
CA VAL A 225 -7.73 -28.44 -0.01
C VAL A 225 -9.16 -28.01 0.31
N GLU A 226 -9.59 -28.06 1.59
CA GLU A 226 -10.92 -27.59 1.99
C GLU A 226 -11.09 -26.09 1.76
N ALA A 227 -10.08 -25.29 2.15
CA ALA A 227 -10.09 -23.83 1.94
C ALA A 227 -10.15 -23.47 0.44
N ALA A 228 -9.34 -24.15 -0.40
CA ALA A 228 -9.38 -24.00 -1.85
C ALA A 228 -10.74 -24.46 -2.42
N GLY A 229 -11.33 -25.52 -1.86
CA GLY A 229 -12.65 -26.01 -2.23
C GLY A 229 -13.77 -24.98 -1.98
N LYS A 230 -13.70 -24.23 -0.88
CA LYS A 230 -14.64 -23.14 -0.59
C LYS A 230 -14.53 -22.04 -1.66
N LEU A 231 -13.31 -21.61 -2.01
CA LEU A 231 -13.09 -20.67 -3.10
C LEU A 231 -13.62 -21.22 -4.43
N PHE A 232 -13.36 -22.49 -4.75
CA PHE A 232 -13.83 -23.11 -5.99
C PHE A 232 -15.35 -23.06 -6.12
N GLN A 233 -16.12 -23.30 -5.05
CA GLN A 233 -17.58 -23.24 -5.09
C GLN A 233 -18.08 -21.81 -5.40
N VAL A 234 -17.46 -20.78 -4.80
CA VAL A 234 -17.81 -19.38 -5.07
C VAL A 234 -17.39 -19.00 -6.49
N TYR A 235 -16.17 -19.38 -6.91
CA TYR A 235 -15.65 -19.17 -8.25
C TYR A 235 -16.50 -19.83 -9.32
N LYS A 236 -16.90 -21.10 -9.11
CA LYS A 236 -17.82 -21.83 -10.00
C LYS A 236 -19.15 -21.08 -10.15
N ARG A 237 -19.76 -20.65 -9.03
CA ARG A 237 -21.03 -19.89 -9.06
C ARG A 237 -20.88 -18.57 -9.82
N TYR A 238 -19.79 -17.84 -9.57
CA TYR A 238 -19.49 -16.59 -10.27
C TYR A 238 -19.30 -16.82 -11.78
N ASN A 239 -18.51 -17.80 -12.18
CA ASN A 239 -18.25 -18.10 -13.60
C ASN A 239 -19.47 -18.67 -14.33
N VAL A 240 -20.24 -19.56 -13.70
CA VAL A 240 -21.51 -20.04 -14.30
C VAL A 240 -22.43 -18.84 -14.56
N TYR A 241 -22.53 -17.92 -13.61
CA TYR A 241 -23.31 -16.69 -13.83
C TYR A 241 -22.74 -15.86 -14.98
N LEU A 242 -21.44 -15.60 -15.03
CA LEU A 242 -20.81 -14.81 -16.09
C LEU A 242 -20.97 -15.46 -17.47
N GLN A 243 -20.64 -16.77 -17.58
CA GLN A 243 -20.59 -17.46 -18.87
C GLN A 243 -21.99 -17.87 -19.36
N VAL A 244 -22.82 -18.37 -18.48
CA VAL A 244 -24.15 -18.84 -18.89
C VAL A 244 -25.17 -17.71 -18.94
N VAL A 245 -25.29 -16.93 -17.86
CA VAL A 245 -26.34 -15.89 -17.80
C VAL A 245 -25.98 -14.67 -18.63
N ILE A 246 -24.74 -14.14 -18.49
CA ILE A 246 -24.34 -12.92 -19.19
C ILE A 246 -24.16 -13.19 -20.68
N HIS A 247 -23.41 -14.21 -21.06
CA HIS A 247 -23.16 -14.51 -22.47
C HIS A 247 -24.42 -15.00 -23.20
N SER A 248 -25.19 -15.91 -22.60
CA SER A 248 -26.43 -16.40 -23.24
C SER A 248 -27.46 -15.28 -23.42
N TYR A 249 -27.64 -14.45 -22.39
CA TYR A 249 -28.55 -13.32 -22.49
C TYR A 249 -28.10 -12.31 -23.54
N GLN A 250 -26.81 -11.99 -23.59
CA GLN A 250 -26.22 -11.11 -24.58
C GLN A 250 -26.36 -11.66 -26.00
N THR A 251 -26.07 -12.95 -26.23
CA THR A 251 -26.27 -13.62 -27.52
C THR A 251 -27.74 -13.54 -27.92
N LEU A 252 -28.64 -13.78 -26.98
CA LEU A 252 -30.09 -13.66 -27.22
C LEU A 252 -30.49 -12.24 -27.62
N ILE A 253 -30.00 -11.20 -26.93
CA ILE A 253 -30.28 -9.80 -27.29
C ILE A 253 -29.78 -9.50 -28.69
N VAL A 254 -28.53 -9.85 -29.02
CA VAL A 254 -27.96 -9.62 -30.34
C VAL A 254 -28.74 -10.37 -31.40
N MET A 255 -29.08 -11.63 -31.17
CA MET A 255 -29.89 -12.41 -32.11
C MET A 255 -31.30 -11.81 -32.34
N VAL A 256 -31.99 -11.50 -31.24
CA VAL A 256 -33.34 -10.90 -31.32
C VAL A 256 -33.30 -9.53 -32.01
N SER A 257 -32.33 -8.70 -31.65
CA SER A 257 -32.17 -7.36 -32.28
C SER A 257 -31.83 -7.49 -33.77
N THR A 258 -31.02 -8.44 -34.17
CA THR A 258 -30.68 -8.68 -35.58
C THR A 258 -31.88 -9.17 -36.35
N VAL A 259 -32.62 -10.17 -35.80
CA VAL A 259 -33.85 -10.67 -36.46
C VAL A 259 -34.90 -9.58 -36.64
N ILE A 260 -35.17 -8.79 -35.57
CA ILE A 260 -36.11 -7.68 -35.65
C ILE A 260 -35.64 -6.63 -36.67
N SER A 261 -34.33 -6.31 -36.69
CA SER A 261 -33.75 -5.34 -37.63
C SER A 261 -33.90 -5.80 -39.08
N VAL A 262 -33.58 -7.06 -39.35
CA VAL A 262 -33.70 -7.64 -40.70
C VAL A 262 -35.17 -7.68 -41.14
N LEU A 263 -36.08 -8.15 -40.29
CA LEU A 263 -37.52 -8.22 -40.63
C LEU A 263 -38.11 -6.83 -40.84
N TRP A 264 -37.78 -5.89 -39.96
CA TRP A 264 -38.27 -4.51 -40.09
C TRP A 264 -37.72 -3.82 -41.33
N GLY A 265 -36.42 -3.91 -41.59
CA GLY A 265 -35.77 -3.35 -42.75
C GLY A 265 -36.27 -3.99 -44.06
N ALA A 266 -36.46 -5.31 -44.10
CA ALA A 266 -37.02 -6.03 -45.24
C ALA A 266 -38.48 -5.62 -45.51
N TYR A 267 -39.26 -5.38 -44.47
CA TYR A 267 -40.63 -4.84 -44.62
C TYR A 267 -40.62 -3.44 -45.26
N LEU A 268 -39.74 -2.54 -44.79
CA LEU A 268 -39.59 -1.19 -45.36
C LEU A 268 -39.08 -1.24 -46.79
N LEU A 269 -38.16 -2.13 -47.11
CA LEU A 269 -37.66 -2.34 -48.48
C LEU A 269 -38.78 -2.84 -49.41
N LYS A 270 -39.57 -3.85 -48.97
CA LYS A 270 -40.71 -4.38 -49.75
C LYS A 270 -41.79 -3.33 -50.00
N THR A 271 -41.99 -2.41 -49.06
CA THR A 271 -42.98 -1.32 -49.19
C THR A 271 -42.46 -0.10 -49.95
N GLY A 272 -41.22 -0.15 -50.48
CA GLY A 272 -40.61 0.95 -51.22
C GLY A 272 -40.26 2.17 -50.36
N GLN A 273 -40.18 2.01 -49.05
CA GLN A 273 -39.89 3.10 -48.10
C GLN A 273 -38.39 3.24 -47.78
N THR A 274 -37.56 2.32 -48.27
CA THR A 274 -36.09 2.35 -48.18
C THR A 274 -35.50 1.60 -49.38
N ASP A 275 -34.24 1.85 -49.69
CA ASP A 275 -33.45 1.17 -50.71
C ASP A 275 -32.48 0.14 -50.10
N ILE A 276 -31.81 -0.65 -50.94
CA ILE A 276 -30.92 -1.73 -50.53
C ILE A 276 -29.71 -1.16 -49.77
N ALA A 277 -29.13 -0.05 -50.21
CA ALA A 277 -27.96 0.57 -49.57
C ALA A 277 -28.32 1.03 -48.15
N SER A 278 -29.43 1.73 -47.99
CA SER A 278 -29.94 2.17 -46.68
C SER A 278 -30.26 0.99 -45.75
N PHE A 279 -30.79 -0.12 -46.30
CA PHE A 279 -31.04 -1.34 -45.53
C PHE A 279 -29.75 -1.97 -45.04
N LEU A 280 -28.71 -2.05 -45.87
CA LEU A 280 -27.38 -2.57 -45.46
C LEU A 280 -26.74 -1.68 -44.42
N ALA A 281 -26.69 -0.35 -44.62
CA ALA A 281 -26.21 0.60 -43.62
C ALA A 281 -26.92 0.42 -42.29
N PHE A 282 -28.23 0.32 -42.29
CA PHE A 282 -29.06 0.11 -41.11
C PHE A 282 -28.64 -1.15 -40.32
N THR A 283 -28.45 -2.29 -40.98
CA THR A 283 -28.05 -3.52 -40.31
C THR A 283 -26.65 -3.41 -39.68
N MET A 284 -25.73 -2.72 -40.36
CA MET A 284 -24.39 -2.44 -39.82
C MET A 284 -24.43 -1.48 -38.62
N TYR A 285 -25.27 -0.44 -38.65
CA TYR A 285 -25.47 0.46 -37.52
C TYR A 285 -26.03 -0.26 -36.29
N VAL A 286 -27.03 -1.12 -36.49
CA VAL A 286 -27.59 -1.93 -35.39
C VAL A 286 -26.53 -2.84 -34.80
N ALA A 287 -25.68 -3.47 -35.61
CA ALA A 287 -24.55 -4.27 -35.13
C ALA A 287 -23.56 -3.43 -34.32
N SER A 288 -23.22 -2.22 -34.77
CA SER A 288 -22.33 -1.28 -34.08
C SER A 288 -22.92 -0.81 -32.75
N ILE A 289 -24.23 -0.52 -32.72
CA ILE A 289 -24.96 -0.14 -31.49
C ILE A 289 -24.94 -1.29 -30.48
N ASN A 290 -25.25 -2.51 -30.93
CA ASN A 290 -25.22 -3.71 -30.06
C ASN A 290 -23.82 -3.93 -29.45
N SER A 291 -22.76 -3.86 -30.26
CA SER A 291 -21.39 -4.03 -29.79
C SER A 291 -20.97 -2.94 -28.79
N THR A 292 -21.39 -1.71 -29.01
CA THR A 292 -21.11 -0.58 -28.12
C THR A 292 -21.82 -0.75 -26.77
N PHE A 293 -23.06 -1.16 -26.75
CA PHE A 293 -23.79 -1.47 -25.50
C PHE A 293 -23.18 -2.63 -24.74
N LEU A 294 -22.67 -3.65 -25.44
CA LEU A 294 -21.91 -4.74 -24.82
C LEU A 294 -20.72 -4.20 -24.03
N VAL A 295 -19.90 -3.40 -24.68
CA VAL A 295 -18.69 -2.83 -24.08
C VAL A 295 -19.05 -1.95 -22.88
N ILE A 296 -20.08 -1.09 -23.00
CA ILE A 296 -20.57 -0.27 -21.88
C ILE A 296 -21.03 -1.15 -20.71
N SER A 297 -21.69 -2.28 -20.99
CA SER A 297 -22.16 -3.21 -19.96
C SER A 297 -21.00 -3.84 -19.18
N ILE A 298 -19.95 -4.26 -19.87
CA ILE A 298 -18.73 -4.79 -19.24
C ILE A 298 -18.06 -3.69 -18.38
N MET A 299 -17.92 -2.48 -18.91
CA MET A 299 -17.31 -1.35 -18.22
C MET A 299 -18.08 -0.93 -16.97
N TRP A 300 -19.40 -1.11 -16.94
CA TRP A 300 -20.21 -0.81 -15.75
C TRP A 300 -19.79 -1.60 -14.51
N GLY A 301 -19.40 -2.85 -14.69
CA GLY A 301 -18.83 -3.68 -13.62
C GLY A 301 -17.52 -3.11 -13.05
N PHE A 302 -16.62 -2.63 -13.92
CA PHE A 302 -15.36 -1.99 -13.51
C PHE A 302 -15.59 -0.69 -12.74
N VAL A 303 -16.57 0.13 -13.12
CA VAL A 303 -16.90 1.37 -12.39
C VAL A 303 -17.31 1.08 -10.94
N LYS A 304 -17.98 -0.03 -10.68
CA LYS A 304 -18.38 -0.42 -9.31
C LYS A 304 -17.20 -0.90 -8.47
N ASP A 305 -16.29 -1.70 -9.02
CA ASP A 305 -15.07 -2.13 -8.34
C ASP A 305 -14.17 -0.92 -8.03
N PHE A 306 -13.98 -0.06 -8.99
CA PHE A 306 -13.25 1.19 -8.89
C PHE A 306 -13.74 2.08 -7.73
N GLN A 307 -15.06 2.26 -7.55
CA GLN A 307 -15.62 3.01 -6.41
C GLN A 307 -15.27 2.37 -5.06
N GLY A 308 -15.27 1.06 -4.97
CA GLY A 308 -14.88 0.34 -3.74
C GLY A 308 -13.42 0.59 -3.34
N ARG A 309 -12.53 0.61 -4.33
CA ARG A 309 -11.09 0.86 -4.14
C ARG A 309 -10.81 2.34 -3.83
N ALA A 310 -11.53 3.26 -4.47
CA ALA A 310 -11.47 4.69 -4.15
C ALA A 310 -11.71 4.95 -2.66
N ASN A 311 -12.67 4.26 -2.04
CA ASN A 311 -12.97 4.42 -0.62
C ASN A 311 -11.83 3.94 0.30
N ARG A 312 -11.08 2.91 -0.11
CA ARG A 312 -9.88 2.46 0.65
C ARG A 312 -8.74 3.44 0.50
N LEU A 313 -8.47 3.90 -0.72
CA LEU A 313 -7.45 4.91 -0.97
C LEU A 313 -7.75 6.24 -0.27
N ALA A 314 -9.03 6.67 -0.25
CA ALA A 314 -9.44 7.87 0.44
C ALA A 314 -9.10 7.82 1.95
N ARG A 315 -9.31 6.67 2.61
CA ARG A 315 -8.97 6.49 4.02
C ARG A 315 -7.47 6.64 4.29
N LEU A 316 -6.63 6.11 3.40
CA LEU A 316 -5.18 6.27 3.51
C LEU A 316 -4.78 7.74 3.27
N LEU A 317 -5.33 8.38 2.24
CA LEU A 317 -5.03 9.77 1.91
C LEU A 317 -5.53 10.76 2.98
N GLU A 318 -6.58 10.40 3.71
CA GLU A 318 -7.09 11.14 4.89
C GLU A 318 -6.29 10.87 6.17
N ALA A 319 -5.55 9.76 6.24
CA ALA A 319 -4.79 9.40 7.43
C ALA A 319 -3.83 10.55 7.79
N PRO A 320 -3.69 10.91 9.07
CA PRO A 320 -2.75 11.95 9.48
C PRO A 320 -1.33 11.52 9.14
N THR A 321 -0.52 12.45 8.62
CA THR A 321 0.91 12.23 8.39
C THR A 321 1.72 12.85 9.51
N GLU A 322 2.92 12.34 9.70
CA GLU A 322 3.89 12.91 10.63
C GLU A 322 4.29 14.34 10.23
N MET A 323 4.29 14.62 8.91
CA MET A 323 4.60 15.93 8.32
C MET A 323 3.43 16.90 8.29
N SER A 324 2.23 16.54 8.81
CA SER A 324 1.07 17.43 8.79
C SER A 324 1.01 18.33 10.04
N GLY A 325 0.92 19.65 9.82
CA GLY A 325 0.71 20.63 10.87
C GLY A 325 2.00 21.24 11.45
N LYS A 326 1.90 21.83 12.63
CA LYS A 326 3.00 22.53 13.33
C LYS A 326 4.25 21.66 13.58
N LYS A 327 4.10 20.34 13.59
CA LYS A 327 5.17 19.39 13.88
C LYS A 327 6.29 19.35 12.83
N ASN A 328 5.99 19.69 11.57
CA ASN A 328 7.01 19.72 10.51
C ASN A 328 7.65 21.10 10.35
N SER A 329 7.00 22.15 10.86
CA SER A 329 7.54 23.52 10.92
C SER A 329 8.20 23.83 12.26
N GLY A 330 8.48 22.81 13.07
CA GLY A 330 9.12 22.94 14.37
C GLY A 330 10.57 23.43 14.28
N MET A 331 11.14 23.76 15.43
CA MET A 331 12.50 24.27 15.53
C MET A 331 13.51 23.22 15.05
N GLU A 332 14.37 23.60 14.12
CA GLU A 332 15.42 22.73 13.56
C GLU A 332 16.63 22.64 14.48
N ASP A 333 16.91 23.72 15.21
CA ASP A 333 18.01 23.74 16.18
C ASP A 333 17.57 23.13 17.51
N ILE A 334 18.07 21.93 17.78
CA ILE A 334 17.71 21.14 18.94
C ILE A 334 18.64 21.47 20.08
N PRO A 335 18.12 21.97 21.22
CA PRO A 335 18.94 22.32 22.36
C PRO A 335 19.66 21.09 22.91
N ALA A 336 20.87 21.27 23.35
CA ALA A 336 21.59 20.26 24.07
C ALA A 336 21.20 20.32 25.56
N GLY A 337 20.71 19.22 26.12
CA GLY A 337 20.28 19.17 27.52
C GLY A 337 19.89 17.78 27.95
N ASP A 338 19.48 17.66 29.20
CA ASP A 338 18.87 16.45 29.74
C ASP A 338 17.50 16.24 29.09
N ILE A 339 17.08 14.98 28.97
CA ILE A 339 15.73 14.63 28.53
C ILE A 339 14.88 14.39 29.77
N HIS A 340 13.79 15.13 29.88
CA HIS A 340 12.85 14.98 31.00
C HIS A 340 11.52 14.40 30.51
N ALA A 341 11.03 13.40 31.21
CA ALA A 341 9.65 12.97 31.13
C ALA A 341 8.88 13.60 32.30
N GLU A 342 7.83 14.34 32.01
CA GLU A 342 7.02 15.03 33.01
C GLU A 342 5.59 14.48 32.97
N ARG A 343 5.25 13.64 33.95
CA ARG A 343 3.94 13.01 34.13
C ARG A 343 3.39 12.37 32.85
N VAL A 344 4.23 11.62 32.15
CA VAL A 344 3.90 11.01 30.85
C VAL A 344 2.90 9.89 31.05
N GLY A 345 1.74 10.03 30.40
CA GLY A 345 0.73 9.00 30.23
C GLY A 345 0.58 8.61 28.77
N PHE A 346 0.32 7.33 28.51
CA PHE A 346 0.12 6.84 27.14
C PHE A 346 -0.78 5.61 27.09
N HIS A 347 -1.68 5.59 26.10
CA HIS A 347 -2.43 4.41 25.68
C HIS A 347 -2.45 4.27 24.16
N TYR A 348 -2.41 3.04 23.65
CA TYR A 348 -2.56 2.78 22.23
C TYR A 348 -4.01 2.99 21.78
N LYS A 349 -4.19 3.51 20.59
CA LYS A 349 -5.52 3.75 20.01
C LYS A 349 -6.32 2.45 19.93
N GLY A 350 -7.55 2.47 20.45
CA GLY A 350 -8.41 1.29 20.50
C GLY A 350 -8.25 0.43 21.77
N ASN A 351 -7.29 0.76 22.64
CA ASN A 351 -7.16 0.18 23.96
C ASN A 351 -7.26 1.29 25.01
N ASP A 352 -8.32 1.29 25.80
CA ASP A 352 -8.56 2.30 26.83
C ASP A 352 -7.67 2.09 28.08
N ASN A 353 -6.97 0.95 28.18
CA ASN A 353 -6.06 0.69 29.29
C ASN A 353 -4.73 1.43 29.06
N PRO A 354 -4.34 2.34 29.95
CA PRO A 354 -3.08 3.06 29.83
C PRO A 354 -1.89 2.12 30.05
N VAL A 355 -0.93 2.19 29.11
CA VAL A 355 0.35 1.46 29.19
C VAL A 355 1.35 2.22 30.04
N LEU A 356 1.35 3.56 29.97
CA LEU A 356 2.14 4.42 30.87
C LEU A 356 1.19 5.31 31.65
N LYS A 357 1.50 5.50 32.95
CA LYS A 357 0.64 6.17 33.93
C LYS A 357 1.48 7.09 34.79
N ASP A 358 1.47 8.39 34.51
CA ASP A 358 2.14 9.41 35.32
C ASP A 358 3.66 9.13 35.51
N VAL A 359 4.36 8.83 34.43
CA VAL A 359 5.78 8.48 34.45
C VAL A 359 6.60 9.77 34.38
N SER A 360 7.49 9.97 35.37
CA SER A 360 8.37 11.13 35.43
C SER A 360 9.78 10.69 35.77
N PHE A 361 10.76 11.06 34.92
CA PHE A 361 12.20 10.75 35.10
C PHE A 361 13.08 11.70 34.29
N VAL A 362 14.38 11.61 34.52
CA VAL A 362 15.40 12.39 33.80
C VAL A 362 16.41 11.41 33.18
N ILE A 363 16.80 11.67 31.94
CA ILE A 363 17.96 11.06 31.26
C ILE A 363 19.04 12.12 31.17
N PRO A 364 20.10 12.02 31.97
CA PRO A 364 21.19 13.01 31.98
C PRO A 364 21.97 13.00 30.67
N LYS A 365 22.24 14.17 30.13
CA LYS A 365 23.05 14.36 28.91
C LYS A 365 24.46 13.80 29.11
N GLY A 366 24.98 13.14 28.08
CA GLY A 366 26.35 12.64 28.04
C GLY A 366 26.63 11.48 29.00
N ARG A 367 25.60 10.84 29.52
CA ARG A 367 25.70 9.71 30.46
C ARG A 367 24.97 8.47 29.94
N VAL A 368 25.27 7.35 30.52
CA VAL A 368 24.61 6.07 30.27
C VAL A 368 23.45 5.90 31.24
N THR A 369 22.22 5.81 30.70
CA THR A 369 21.00 5.57 31.47
C THR A 369 20.43 4.20 31.13
N ALA A 370 20.25 3.33 32.13
CA ALA A 370 19.57 2.05 31.96
C ALA A 370 18.07 2.18 32.30
N ILE A 371 17.18 1.69 31.42
CA ILE A 371 15.75 1.58 31.68
C ILE A 371 15.43 0.12 31.96
N VAL A 372 15.00 -0.19 33.16
CA VAL A 372 14.80 -1.55 33.64
C VAL A 372 13.38 -1.78 34.14
N GLY A 373 12.96 -3.03 34.20
CA GLY A 373 11.63 -3.40 34.72
C GLY A 373 11.16 -4.74 34.16
N PRO A 374 10.10 -5.33 34.72
CA PRO A 374 9.52 -6.57 34.22
C PRO A 374 9.07 -6.49 32.76
N SER A 375 8.91 -7.67 32.12
CA SER A 375 8.32 -7.72 30.78
C SER A 375 6.90 -7.11 30.81
N GLY A 376 6.56 -6.32 29.79
CA GLY A 376 5.27 -5.62 29.73
C GLY A 376 5.14 -4.37 30.60
N SER A 377 6.18 -3.92 31.30
CA SER A 377 6.14 -2.73 32.15
C SER A 377 6.01 -1.39 31.40
N GLY A 378 6.20 -1.38 30.06
CA GLY A 378 6.08 -0.18 29.22
C GLY A 378 7.39 0.38 28.68
N LYS A 379 8.54 -0.28 28.88
CA LYS A 379 9.89 0.18 28.43
C LYS A 379 9.94 0.49 26.93
N THR A 380 9.54 -0.45 26.09
CA THR A 380 9.52 -0.27 24.62
C THR A 380 8.55 0.84 24.21
N THR A 381 7.44 1.01 24.92
CA THR A 381 6.50 2.12 24.67
C THR A 381 7.16 3.47 24.97
N LEU A 382 7.95 3.54 26.03
CA LEU A 382 8.69 4.75 26.39
C LEU A 382 9.68 5.15 25.29
N ILE A 383 10.43 4.17 24.73
CA ILE A 383 11.33 4.43 23.58
C ILE A 383 10.56 4.93 22.37
N LYS A 384 9.41 4.32 22.04
CA LYS A 384 8.57 4.78 20.93
C LYS A 384 8.10 6.23 21.09
N LEU A 385 7.89 6.69 22.33
CA LEU A 385 7.59 8.10 22.62
C LEU A 385 8.85 8.98 22.45
N LEU A 386 10.01 8.53 22.91
CA LEU A 386 11.29 9.23 22.70
C LEU A 386 11.62 9.38 21.21
N GLU A 387 11.37 8.36 20.38
CA GLU A 387 11.54 8.42 18.92
C GLU A 387 10.45 9.26 18.22
N ARG A 388 9.44 9.71 18.96
CA ARG A 388 8.23 10.36 18.39
C ARG A 388 7.54 9.52 17.32
N LEU A 389 7.53 8.20 17.47
CA LEU A 389 6.64 7.32 16.71
C LEU A 389 5.19 7.49 17.18
N TYR A 390 5.02 7.81 18.47
CA TYR A 390 3.76 8.20 19.11
C TYR A 390 3.97 9.47 19.91
N SER A 391 2.86 10.18 20.19
CA SER A 391 2.85 11.33 21.09
C SER A 391 2.26 10.91 22.44
N PRO A 392 2.76 11.42 23.56
CA PRO A 392 2.14 11.22 24.87
C PRO A 392 0.65 11.61 24.85
N THR A 393 -0.21 10.86 25.56
CA THR A 393 -1.63 11.23 25.74
C THR A 393 -1.80 12.22 26.87
N GLU A 394 -0.91 12.18 27.85
CA GLU A 394 -0.84 13.09 29.00
C GLU A 394 0.62 13.40 29.30
N GLY A 395 0.87 14.56 29.90
CA GLY A 395 2.22 15.02 30.22
C GLY A 395 3.01 15.40 28.96
N ARG A 396 4.34 15.47 29.08
CA ARG A 396 5.24 15.84 27.96
C ARG A 396 6.65 15.26 28.12
N LEU A 397 7.36 15.23 27.00
CA LEU A 397 8.80 14.95 26.94
C LEU A 397 9.53 16.22 26.54
N THR A 398 10.56 16.61 27.29
CA THR A 398 11.36 17.81 26.97
C THR A 398 12.84 17.45 26.83
N ILE A 399 13.56 18.23 26.02
CA ILE A 399 15.02 18.23 25.96
C ILE A 399 15.53 19.63 26.33
N GLY A 400 16.33 19.71 27.38
CA GLY A 400 16.57 21.01 28.04
C GLY A 400 15.24 21.61 28.49
N ASN A 401 14.89 22.80 27.98
CA ASN A 401 13.64 23.48 28.33
C ASN A 401 12.57 23.41 27.21
N MET A 402 12.78 22.60 26.17
CA MET A 402 11.91 22.57 24.99
C MET A 402 11.13 21.27 24.89
N ASP A 403 9.84 21.36 24.59
CA ASP A 403 9.00 20.20 24.33
C ASP A 403 9.46 19.50 23.05
N VAL A 404 9.70 18.20 23.13
CA VAL A 404 10.11 17.39 21.98
C VAL A 404 9.05 17.43 20.86
N GLU A 405 7.77 17.63 21.18
CA GLU A 405 6.69 17.75 20.19
C GLU A 405 6.76 19.05 19.37
N GLU A 406 7.45 20.10 19.86
CA GLU A 406 7.64 21.39 19.16
C GLU A 406 8.84 21.38 18.21
N LEU A 407 9.72 20.38 18.29
CA LEU A 407 10.88 20.22 17.44
C LEU A 407 10.48 19.76 16.03
N ASN A 408 11.31 20.07 15.03
CA ASN A 408 11.21 19.42 13.72
C ASN A 408 11.47 17.91 13.88
N ILE A 409 10.58 17.07 13.36
CA ILE A 409 10.64 15.62 13.58
C ILE A 409 11.86 14.98 12.92
N ASP A 410 12.25 15.47 11.73
CA ASP A 410 13.39 14.94 10.99
C ASP A 410 14.70 15.32 11.71
N SER A 411 14.81 16.59 12.17
CA SER A 411 15.95 17.06 12.96
C SER A 411 16.06 16.30 14.28
N TRP A 412 14.95 16.06 14.96
CA TRP A 412 14.94 15.25 16.18
C TRP A 412 15.43 13.83 15.93
N ARG A 413 14.86 13.13 14.93
CA ARG A 413 15.27 11.76 14.61
C ARG A 413 16.71 11.65 14.09
N LYS A 414 17.26 12.71 13.49
CA LYS A 414 18.69 12.78 13.14
C LYS A 414 19.61 12.80 14.36
N LYS A 415 19.13 13.32 15.49
CA LYS A 415 19.85 13.28 16.77
C LYS A 415 19.83 11.91 17.45
N LEU A 416 18.95 11.00 17.02
CA LEU A 416 18.78 9.68 17.62
C LEU A 416 19.37 8.58 16.74
N SER A 417 19.99 7.57 17.35
CA SER A 417 20.27 6.27 16.73
C SER A 417 19.65 5.18 17.59
N TYR A 418 18.79 4.37 17.01
CA TYR A 418 18.12 3.27 17.69
C TYR A 418 18.61 1.92 17.16
N VAL A 419 19.20 1.13 18.04
CA VAL A 419 19.64 -0.24 17.79
C VAL A 419 18.60 -1.16 18.41
N VAL A 420 17.73 -1.70 17.55
CA VAL A 420 16.63 -2.61 17.94
C VAL A 420 17.13 -4.02 18.23
N GLN A 421 16.41 -4.76 19.05
CA GLN A 421 16.70 -6.15 19.41
C GLN A 421 16.83 -7.07 18.18
N ASP A 422 15.91 -6.99 17.23
CA ASP A 422 15.98 -7.70 15.94
C ASP A 422 16.26 -6.68 14.82
N ALA A 423 17.54 -6.48 14.55
CA ALA A 423 18.01 -5.49 13.60
C ALA A 423 17.65 -5.87 12.16
N GLY A 424 16.62 -5.25 11.63
CA GLY A 424 16.21 -5.40 10.23
C GLY A 424 17.29 -4.95 9.25
N ILE A 425 17.62 -5.79 8.27
CA ILE A 425 18.56 -5.47 7.19
C ILE A 425 17.80 -5.52 5.86
N PHE A 426 17.75 -4.40 5.14
CA PHE A 426 17.15 -4.37 3.80
C PHE A 426 18.04 -5.10 2.79
N SER A 427 17.41 -5.68 1.77
CA SER A 427 18.13 -6.28 0.64
C SER A 427 18.96 -5.23 -0.09
N GLY A 428 20.17 -5.60 -0.48
CA GLY A 428 21.16 -4.71 -1.09
C GLY A 428 22.56 -5.22 -0.82
N THR A 429 23.58 -4.36 -0.91
CA THR A 429 24.95 -4.73 -0.52
C THR A 429 25.19 -4.48 0.97
N LEU A 430 26.22 -5.13 1.53
CA LEU A 430 26.63 -4.90 2.92
C LEU A 430 27.00 -3.42 3.15
N ARG A 431 27.64 -2.77 2.18
CA ARG A 431 27.91 -1.32 2.18
C ARG A 431 26.62 -0.52 2.33
N GLN A 432 25.61 -0.81 1.52
CA GLN A 432 24.30 -0.15 1.61
C GLN A 432 23.63 -0.40 2.96
N ALA A 433 23.77 -1.62 3.48
CA ALA A 433 23.25 -1.94 4.80
C ALA A 433 23.94 -1.15 5.91
N LEU A 434 25.24 -0.97 5.89
CA LEU A 434 26.02 -0.18 6.86
C LEU A 434 25.73 1.33 6.76
N CYS A 435 25.61 1.84 5.54
CA CYS A 435 25.43 3.28 5.27
C CYS A 435 23.96 3.73 5.27
N TYR A 436 22.99 2.85 5.51
CA TYR A 436 21.55 3.11 5.33
C TYR A 436 21.03 4.37 6.05
N SER A 437 21.62 4.72 7.19
CA SER A 437 21.17 5.87 8.00
C SER A 437 22.03 7.12 7.84
N VAL A 438 23.00 7.13 6.93
CA VAL A 438 23.96 8.22 6.78
C VAL A 438 23.74 8.94 5.45
N GLU A 439 23.50 10.26 5.51
CA GLU A 439 23.20 11.08 4.32
C GLU A 439 24.47 11.60 3.62
N ARG A 440 25.64 11.55 4.31
CA ARG A 440 26.93 11.98 3.75
C ARG A 440 27.68 10.83 3.10
N GLU A 441 28.59 11.14 2.23
CA GLU A 441 29.56 10.16 1.74
C GLU A 441 30.46 9.66 2.89
N ILE A 442 30.66 8.37 2.97
CA ILE A 442 31.51 7.70 3.96
C ILE A 442 32.74 7.18 3.23
N SER A 443 33.92 7.55 3.72
CA SER A 443 35.17 7.03 3.15
C SER A 443 35.34 5.54 3.47
N GLU A 444 36.15 4.84 2.67
CA GLU A 444 36.47 3.44 2.89
C GLU A 444 37.14 3.22 4.26
N GLU A 445 38.04 4.15 4.64
CA GLU A 445 38.73 4.12 5.93
C GLU A 445 37.76 4.23 7.10
N GLU A 446 36.78 5.12 7.00
CA GLU A 446 35.76 5.33 8.02
C GLU A 446 34.86 4.10 8.17
N LEU A 447 34.51 3.46 7.06
CA LEU A 447 33.75 2.22 7.03
C LEU A 447 34.54 1.09 7.71
N ILE A 448 35.81 0.92 7.35
CA ILE A 448 36.73 -0.06 7.95
C ILE A 448 36.86 0.17 9.45
N GLN A 449 37.04 1.42 9.89
CA GLN A 449 37.15 1.74 11.31
C GLN A 449 35.87 1.38 12.08
N ALA A 450 34.71 1.66 11.51
CA ALA A 450 33.43 1.35 12.15
C ALA A 450 33.23 -0.17 12.31
N VAL A 451 33.53 -0.97 11.28
CA VAL A 451 33.36 -2.43 11.35
C VAL A 451 34.44 -3.12 12.19
N LYS A 452 35.65 -2.53 12.29
CA LYS A 452 36.69 -3.00 13.23
C LYS A 452 36.27 -2.83 14.69
N LYS A 453 35.62 -1.69 15.01
CA LYS A 453 35.13 -1.45 16.39
C LYS A 453 34.12 -2.49 16.85
N VAL A 454 33.30 -3.03 15.91
CA VAL A 454 32.29 -4.04 16.23
C VAL A 454 32.73 -5.46 15.88
N ASP A 455 34.03 -5.68 15.64
CA ASP A 455 34.60 -6.99 15.35
C ASP A 455 33.92 -7.73 14.18
N LEU A 456 33.65 -7.00 13.10
CA LEU A 456 33.09 -7.52 11.83
C LEU A 456 34.10 -7.51 10.68
N TYR A 457 35.27 -6.88 10.86
CA TYR A 457 36.18 -6.63 9.75
C TYR A 457 36.72 -7.91 9.12
N ASP A 458 37.14 -8.87 9.95
CA ASP A 458 37.72 -10.13 9.47
C ASP A 458 36.68 -10.96 8.72
N TYR A 459 35.45 -11.03 9.21
CA TYR A 459 34.34 -11.65 8.50
C TYR A 459 34.11 -11.00 7.13
N ILE A 460 34.11 -9.64 7.06
CA ILE A 460 33.88 -8.92 5.80
C ILE A 460 35.02 -9.16 4.81
N LYS A 461 36.26 -9.27 5.29
CA LYS A 461 37.45 -9.54 4.48
C LYS A 461 37.42 -10.93 3.83
N GLU A 462 36.79 -11.90 4.47
CA GLU A 462 36.63 -13.27 3.94
C GLU A 462 35.52 -13.38 2.90
N LEU A 463 34.63 -12.38 2.80
CA LEU A 463 33.58 -12.37 1.79
C LEU A 463 34.15 -12.14 0.39
N PRO A 464 33.65 -12.84 -0.66
CA PRO A 464 34.18 -12.75 -2.02
C PRO A 464 34.19 -11.32 -2.60
N GLU A 465 33.19 -10.51 -2.26
CA GLU A 465 33.03 -9.13 -2.74
C GLU A 465 33.19 -8.09 -1.60
N GLY A 466 33.66 -8.50 -0.42
CA GLY A 466 33.87 -7.64 0.72
C GLY A 466 32.62 -6.83 1.10
N PHE A 467 32.72 -5.50 1.15
CA PHE A 467 31.59 -4.61 1.44
C PHE A 467 30.50 -4.62 0.35
N ASP A 468 30.80 -5.01 -0.86
CA ASP A 468 29.84 -5.02 -1.97
C ASP A 468 29.12 -6.37 -2.11
N THR A 469 29.38 -7.31 -1.18
CA THR A 469 28.68 -8.59 -1.07
C THR A 469 27.17 -8.37 -0.95
N PRO A 470 26.34 -8.99 -1.84
CA PRO A 470 24.88 -8.85 -1.80
C PRO A 470 24.30 -9.59 -0.60
N LEU A 471 23.44 -8.91 0.13
CA LEU A 471 22.66 -9.46 1.25
C LEU A 471 21.27 -9.87 0.74
N ALA A 472 21.00 -11.17 0.74
CA ALA A 472 19.70 -11.70 0.31
C ALA A 472 18.64 -11.56 1.43
N ASN A 473 17.38 -11.48 1.04
CA ASN A 473 16.17 -11.67 1.86
C ASN A 473 16.31 -11.27 3.35
N TRP A 474 16.29 -9.96 3.62
CA TRP A 474 16.27 -9.43 4.99
C TRP A 474 17.50 -9.80 5.84
N GLY A 475 18.64 -10.04 5.20
CA GLY A 475 19.87 -10.47 5.90
C GLY A 475 19.80 -11.89 6.46
N SER A 476 18.98 -12.77 5.84
CA SER A 476 18.86 -14.18 6.26
C SER A 476 20.15 -14.98 6.15
N SER A 477 21.13 -14.51 5.37
CA SER A 477 22.47 -15.08 5.26
C SER A 477 23.38 -14.74 6.43
N LEU A 478 22.98 -13.80 7.30
CA LEU A 478 23.75 -13.33 8.45
C LEU A 478 23.27 -14.00 9.74
N SER A 479 24.20 -14.31 10.64
CA SER A 479 23.85 -14.73 12.01
C SER A 479 23.18 -13.60 12.79
N GLY A 480 22.48 -13.92 13.89
CA GLY A 480 21.89 -12.92 14.78
C GLY A 480 22.94 -11.91 15.29
N GLY A 481 24.11 -12.41 15.69
CA GLY A 481 25.23 -11.58 16.13
C GLY A 481 25.81 -10.68 15.05
N GLN A 482 25.92 -11.16 13.80
CA GLN A 482 26.36 -10.32 12.69
C GLN A 482 25.37 -9.21 12.38
N ARG A 483 24.05 -9.49 12.39
CA ARG A 483 23.03 -8.45 12.23
C ARG A 483 23.11 -7.38 13.31
N GLN A 484 23.30 -7.80 14.56
CA GLN A 484 23.43 -6.89 15.70
C GLN A 484 24.67 -6.00 15.58
N ARG A 485 25.84 -6.58 15.23
CA ARG A 485 27.09 -5.82 15.01
C ARG A 485 26.94 -4.83 13.84
N ILE A 486 26.25 -5.18 12.76
CA ILE A 486 25.93 -4.25 11.66
C ILE A 486 25.05 -3.08 12.16
N ALA A 487 24.06 -3.34 13.00
CA ALA A 487 23.23 -2.28 13.56
C ALA A 487 24.02 -1.30 14.44
N ILE A 488 24.96 -1.82 15.24
CA ILE A 488 25.84 -0.99 16.06
C ILE A 488 26.83 -0.21 15.18
N ALA A 489 27.40 -0.83 14.14
CA ALA A 489 28.25 -0.14 13.18
C ALA A 489 27.50 1.03 12.47
N ARG A 490 26.22 0.85 12.13
CA ARG A 490 25.35 1.94 11.63
C ARG A 490 25.26 3.09 12.63
N ALA A 491 25.06 2.80 13.91
CA ALA A 491 24.97 3.83 14.95
C ALA A 491 26.29 4.59 15.09
N ILE A 492 27.44 3.91 14.97
CA ILE A 492 28.77 4.53 14.95
C ILE A 492 28.92 5.45 13.75
N LEU A 493 28.61 4.97 12.54
CA LEU A 493 28.72 5.74 11.29
C LEU A 493 27.80 6.97 11.27
N ARG A 494 26.60 6.83 11.82
CA ARG A 494 25.64 7.93 11.93
C ARG A 494 26.09 9.02 12.91
N SER A 495 26.85 8.65 13.95
CA SER A 495 27.42 9.58 14.93
C SER A 495 26.41 10.49 15.64
N SER A 496 25.21 9.99 15.93
CA SER A 496 24.14 10.71 16.63
C SER A 496 24.54 11.11 18.06
N ASP A 497 23.84 12.11 18.62
CA ASP A 497 24.09 12.60 19.98
C ASP A 497 23.45 11.74 21.05
N ILE A 498 22.36 11.04 20.70
CA ILE A 498 21.59 10.18 21.57
C ILE A 498 21.54 8.78 20.95
N LEU A 499 21.97 7.77 21.68
CA LEU A 499 21.95 6.38 21.25
C LEU A 499 21.01 5.58 22.14
N ILE A 500 20.18 4.76 21.54
CA ILE A 500 19.22 3.90 22.22
C ILE A 500 19.53 2.46 21.83
N PHE A 501 19.77 1.61 22.82
CA PHE A 501 20.02 0.18 22.64
C PHE A 501 18.92 -0.62 23.33
N ASP A 502 18.22 -1.45 22.57
CA ASP A 502 17.15 -2.31 23.08
C ASP A 502 17.65 -3.77 23.06
N GLU A 503 17.98 -4.29 24.24
CA GLU A 503 18.54 -5.63 24.46
C GLU A 503 19.70 -5.97 23.52
N PRO A 504 20.79 -5.18 23.53
CA PRO A 504 21.85 -5.26 22.51
C PRO A 504 22.63 -6.56 22.47
N THR A 505 22.48 -7.45 23.46
CA THR A 505 23.26 -8.68 23.60
C THR A 505 22.42 -9.94 23.77
N SER A 506 21.10 -9.85 23.80
CA SER A 506 20.20 -10.97 24.09
C SER A 506 20.33 -12.21 23.17
N ALA A 507 20.91 -12.04 21.97
CA ALA A 507 21.09 -13.10 20.97
C ALA A 507 22.57 -13.44 20.71
N LEU A 508 23.48 -13.05 21.61
CA LEU A 508 24.94 -13.15 21.41
C LEU A 508 25.58 -14.14 22.39
N ASP A 509 26.72 -14.71 21.96
CA ASP A 509 27.61 -15.45 22.84
C ASP A 509 28.27 -14.50 23.83
N PRO A 510 28.75 -15.01 24.98
CA PRO A 510 29.31 -14.19 26.07
C PRO A 510 30.51 -13.33 25.64
N GLU A 511 31.37 -13.84 24.75
CA GLU A 511 32.55 -13.11 24.27
C GLU A 511 32.14 -11.90 23.43
N THR A 512 31.23 -12.09 22.47
CA THR A 512 30.66 -11.03 21.66
C THR A 512 29.86 -10.03 22.50
N ALA A 513 29.06 -10.51 23.47
CA ALA A 513 28.31 -9.67 24.38
C ALA A 513 29.23 -8.74 25.20
N ASN A 514 30.35 -9.25 25.70
CA ASN A 514 31.36 -8.45 26.42
C ASN A 514 32.01 -7.41 25.49
N ALA A 515 32.37 -7.77 24.26
CA ALA A 515 32.91 -6.83 23.28
C ALA A 515 31.95 -5.68 22.99
N ILE A 516 30.66 -5.98 22.75
CA ILE A 516 29.61 -4.97 22.52
C ILE A 516 29.39 -4.12 23.77
N SER A 517 29.33 -4.72 24.95
CA SER A 517 29.23 -3.97 26.20
C SER A 517 30.35 -2.94 26.32
N ARG A 518 31.60 -3.33 26.04
CA ARG A 518 32.73 -2.40 26.04
C ARG A 518 32.54 -1.25 25.06
N ILE A 519 32.07 -1.53 23.84
CA ILE A 519 31.77 -0.49 22.82
C ILE A 519 30.72 0.49 23.35
N ILE A 520 29.65 0.00 23.98
CA ILE A 520 28.55 0.84 24.47
C ILE A 520 29.03 1.78 25.57
N PHE A 521 29.84 1.31 26.51
CA PHE A 521 30.31 2.11 27.65
C PHE A 521 31.55 2.97 27.34
N GLU A 522 32.45 2.52 26.49
CA GLU A 522 33.72 3.18 26.21
C GLU A 522 33.73 3.87 24.82
N GLY A 523 33.03 3.32 23.86
CA GLY A 523 33.04 3.81 22.45
C GLY A 523 32.19 5.04 22.18
N PHE A 524 31.24 5.37 23.07
CA PHE A 524 30.32 6.50 22.92
C PHE A 524 30.47 7.55 24.03
N GLN A 525 31.70 7.78 24.49
CA GLN A 525 31.97 8.77 25.53
C GLN A 525 31.46 10.17 25.12
N GLY A 526 30.80 10.87 26.05
CA GLY A 526 30.21 12.18 25.85
C GLY A 526 28.88 12.19 25.09
N LYS A 527 28.41 11.02 24.61
CA LYS A 527 27.08 10.84 24.04
C LYS A 527 26.08 10.45 25.12
N THR A 528 24.81 10.76 24.92
CA THR A 528 23.71 10.29 25.77
C THR A 528 23.35 8.87 25.31
N VAL A 529 23.51 7.89 26.19
CA VAL A 529 23.24 6.48 25.90
C VAL A 529 22.08 6.00 26.74
N ILE A 530 21.08 5.41 26.12
CA ILE A 530 19.91 4.81 26.76
C ILE A 530 19.95 3.31 26.46
N ILE A 531 19.94 2.48 27.49
CA ILE A 531 19.98 1.02 27.36
C ILE A 531 18.72 0.44 27.98
N ILE A 532 17.96 -0.33 27.19
CA ILE A 532 16.97 -1.26 27.75
C ILE A 532 17.66 -2.60 27.85
N SER A 533 17.82 -3.11 29.04
CA SER A 533 18.37 -4.45 29.28
C SER A 533 17.81 -5.03 30.56
N HIS A 534 17.79 -6.33 30.60
CA HIS A 534 17.60 -7.11 31.83
C HIS A 534 18.90 -7.76 32.30
N GLU A 535 20.01 -7.60 31.59
CA GLU A 535 21.29 -8.15 31.93
C GLU A 535 21.99 -7.29 32.99
N LEU A 536 22.42 -7.94 34.10
CA LEU A 536 22.91 -7.27 35.28
C LEU A 536 24.16 -6.40 35.01
N HIS A 537 25.06 -6.87 34.15
CA HIS A 537 26.30 -6.16 33.84
C HIS A 537 26.11 -4.80 33.15
N TYR A 538 25.00 -4.60 32.39
CA TYR A 538 24.62 -3.30 31.84
C TYR A 538 24.03 -2.39 32.91
N ILE A 539 23.19 -2.98 33.77
CA ILE A 539 22.44 -2.24 34.79
C ILE A 539 23.40 -1.67 35.84
N VAL A 540 24.33 -2.48 36.33
CA VAL A 540 25.29 -2.06 37.38
C VAL A 540 26.26 -0.99 36.88
N LYS A 541 26.67 -1.04 35.61
CA LYS A 541 27.62 -0.08 35.02
C LYS A 541 26.98 1.25 34.58
N ALA A 542 25.67 1.33 34.54
CA ALA A 542 24.98 2.55 34.12
C ALA A 542 25.17 3.69 35.14
N ASP A 543 25.37 4.91 34.64
CA ASP A 543 25.50 6.11 35.50
C ASP A 543 24.17 6.45 36.19
N HIS A 544 23.04 6.12 35.53
CA HIS A 544 21.69 6.38 36.01
C HIS A 544 20.77 5.22 35.63
N ILE A 545 19.83 4.89 36.49
CA ILE A 545 18.89 3.78 36.28
C ILE A 545 17.47 4.31 36.49
N VAL A 546 16.57 3.98 35.56
CA VAL A 546 15.13 4.26 35.65
C VAL A 546 14.39 2.92 35.74
N VAL A 547 13.65 2.71 36.82
CA VAL A 547 12.90 1.48 37.10
C VAL A 547 11.43 1.71 36.76
N VAL A 548 10.91 0.95 35.78
CA VAL A 548 9.51 1.02 35.36
C VAL A 548 8.78 -0.25 35.76
N ASN A 549 7.65 -0.12 36.44
CA ASN A 549 6.80 -1.24 36.84
C ASN A 549 5.32 -0.90 36.62
N GLU A 550 4.58 -1.81 35.97
CA GLU A 550 3.14 -1.67 35.66
C GLU A 550 2.75 -0.31 35.07
N GLY A 551 3.62 0.23 34.19
CA GLY A 551 3.42 1.51 33.53
C GLY A 551 3.70 2.73 34.41
N ARG A 552 4.28 2.57 35.58
CA ARG A 552 4.67 3.66 36.50
C ARG A 552 6.17 3.65 36.78
N MET A 553 6.71 4.77 37.17
CA MET A 553 8.06 4.83 37.68
C MET A 553 8.08 4.26 39.12
N ALA A 554 8.91 3.22 39.33
CA ALA A 554 9.09 2.60 40.63
C ALA A 554 10.29 3.19 41.40
N GLY A 555 11.30 3.70 40.68
CA GLY A 555 12.47 4.33 41.27
C GLY A 555 13.42 4.88 40.20
N SER A 556 14.30 5.79 40.58
CA SER A 556 15.31 6.36 39.69
C SER A 556 16.54 6.77 40.51
N GLY A 557 17.74 6.39 40.09
CA GLY A 557 18.99 6.67 40.83
C GLY A 557 20.13 5.77 40.39
N ARG A 558 21.13 5.62 41.21
CA ARG A 558 22.26 4.72 40.99
C ARG A 558 21.97 3.30 41.53
N HIS A 559 22.76 2.33 41.11
CA HIS A 559 22.63 0.94 41.52
C HIS A 559 22.56 0.79 43.05
N ASP A 560 23.53 1.36 43.78
CA ASP A 560 23.65 1.20 45.24
C ASP A 560 22.49 1.86 46.01
N GLU A 561 21.91 2.94 45.48
CA GLU A 561 20.75 3.64 46.02
C GLU A 561 19.48 2.79 45.81
N LEU A 562 19.24 2.36 44.58
CA LEU A 562 18.07 1.58 44.21
C LEU A 562 18.04 0.18 44.87
N MET A 563 19.20 -0.43 45.12
CA MET A 563 19.27 -1.68 45.86
C MET A 563 18.71 -1.56 47.28
N LYS A 564 18.79 -0.37 47.87
CA LYS A 564 18.29 -0.10 49.23
C LYS A 564 16.88 0.42 49.27
N GLU A 565 16.52 1.26 48.30
CA GLU A 565 15.29 2.08 48.33
C GLU A 565 14.17 1.54 47.43
N CYS A 566 14.48 0.76 46.38
CA CYS A 566 13.52 0.26 45.43
C CYS A 566 13.38 -1.25 45.47
N LYS A 567 12.33 -1.76 46.10
CA LYS A 567 12.05 -3.18 46.20
C LYS A 567 11.94 -3.86 44.83
N VAL A 568 11.29 -3.24 43.86
CA VAL A 568 11.15 -3.78 42.50
C VAL A 568 12.51 -3.99 41.84
N TYR A 569 13.42 -3.01 42.03
CA TYR A 569 14.79 -3.13 41.52
C TYR A 569 15.58 -4.22 42.19
N HIS A 570 15.51 -4.28 43.51
CA HIS A 570 16.19 -5.32 44.30
C HIS A 570 15.75 -6.72 43.87
N ASP A 571 14.44 -6.94 43.71
CA ASP A 571 13.90 -8.24 43.31
C ASP A 571 14.33 -8.61 41.87
N LEU A 572 14.37 -7.64 40.94
CA LEU A 572 14.88 -7.83 39.57
C LEU A 572 16.36 -8.24 39.57
N VAL A 573 17.20 -7.57 40.36
CA VAL A 573 18.63 -7.86 40.45
C VAL A 573 18.87 -9.25 41.05
N GLN A 574 18.13 -9.63 42.07
CA GLN A 574 18.21 -10.96 42.65
C GLN A 574 17.82 -12.06 41.64
N GLU A 575 16.70 -11.87 40.94
CA GLU A 575 16.26 -12.83 39.92
C GLU A 575 17.30 -13.03 38.81
N GLN A 576 17.95 -11.96 38.37
CA GLN A 576 19.02 -12.03 37.36
C GLN A 576 20.29 -12.71 37.89
N SER A 577 20.70 -12.38 39.11
CA SER A 577 21.85 -13.03 39.75
C SER A 577 21.65 -14.53 39.88
N TYR A 578 20.44 -14.97 40.22
CA TYR A 578 20.11 -16.41 40.25
C TYR A 578 20.23 -17.05 38.86
N LYS A 579 19.71 -16.39 37.81
CA LYS A 579 19.79 -16.91 36.43
C LYS A 579 21.24 -17.01 35.94
N GLU A 580 22.10 -16.04 36.23
CA GLU A 580 23.53 -16.06 35.86
C GLU A 580 24.28 -17.19 36.55
N VAL A 581 23.99 -17.48 37.83
CA VAL A 581 24.62 -18.56 38.59
C VAL A 581 24.20 -19.96 38.11
N PHE A 582 22.98 -20.15 37.65
CA PHE A 582 22.44 -21.44 37.19
C PHE A 582 22.50 -21.65 35.67
N SER A 583 22.96 -20.67 34.87
CA SER A 583 23.18 -20.78 33.42
C SER A 583 24.60 -21.18 33.04
N VAL A 584 25.43 -21.56 34.01
CA VAL A 584 26.81 -22.11 33.83
C VAL A 584 26.78 -23.63 33.74
#